data_1814567748c67fba6e693a409ede7c78
#
_entry.id   1814567748c67fba6e693a409ede7c78
#
_cell.length_a   1.000
_cell.length_b   1.000
_cell.length_c   1.000
_cell.angle_alpha   90.00
_cell.angle_beta   90.00
_cell.angle_gamma   90.00
#
_symmetry.space_group_name_H-M   'P 1'
#
loop_
_entity.id
_entity.type
_entity.pdbx_description
1 polymer ?
#
loop_
_entity_poly.entity_id
_entity_poly.type
_entity_poly.pdbx_seq_one_letter_code
_entity_poly.pdbx_strand_id
1 'polypeptide(L)'
;MFKLKLSLTIVAALAMGTTITQPAEAQSEGQRLGDVHFETSCTAEAQKAFDQAMLYQHSFWYRASKKLFEDAVKADPTCAIAYWGIAQSLLSNPFNPTPAKNLAEGLAAIEQAKRLGAKTQRESDLIAAVGVYFANSESLDQRARAQVYLKAMEDVAARYPGEDEVQIYYALALNIAAAPADKTYANQLKAAAILEPIARRRPQHPGVAHYLIHTYDYPALAQQGLDAALRYAKIAEAAPHAQHMPSHIFTRVGYWRESVASNAAAAKLAKSGREPDDQLHALDYMVYAYLQLGRDREASLLIEEMNTIAGYNADRNTGPFALAASPARYVVERGDWQQAAQLDVRPAKFAYVEAIGHFARAIGAARSGRPEPAKADVAKLAALHDKLREAKDGYWSQQVDIQAQIASGWVLFAEQKYDEALKVLSAAADAEDKTEKATVTPGPLAPARELYGAMLLERGLVREALVAFEGTLAKEPNRLRGLAGAAKAAERLGDKAKARGYHEKILAMVGDSDSPRPEIAAARAFLK
;
A
#
# COMPACT_ATOMS: atom_id res chain seq x y z
N MET A 1 54.47 81.95 -21.62
CA MET A 1 55.06 80.68 -21.91
C MET A 1 54.14 79.57 -21.40
N PHE A 2 53.18 79.13 -22.14
CA PHE A 2 52.22 78.11 -21.74
C PHE A 2 52.61 76.79 -22.38
N LYS A 3 52.81 75.79 -21.56
CA LYS A 3 53.00 74.37 -22.01
C LYS A 3 51.66 73.68 -22.00
N LEU A 4 51.19 73.30 -23.17
CA LEU A 4 50.01 72.49 -23.39
C LEU A 4 50.37 71.00 -23.12
N LYS A 5 49.69 70.36 -22.18
CA LYS A 5 49.76 68.90 -21.96
C LYS A 5 48.54 68.26 -22.66
N LEU A 6 48.81 67.42 -23.63
CA LEU A 6 47.82 66.62 -24.30
C LEU A 6 47.59 65.34 -23.47
N SER A 7 46.39 65.19 -22.93
CA SER A 7 45.98 63.94 -22.24
C SER A 7 45.24 63.06 -23.22
N LEU A 8 45.76 61.87 -23.44
CA LEU A 8 45.16 60.81 -24.26
C LEU A 8 44.18 60.02 -23.36
N THR A 9 42.89 60.09 -23.66
CA THR A 9 41.86 59.33 -22.93
C THR A 9 41.59 58.02 -23.69
N ILE A 10 41.99 56.92 -23.09
CA ILE A 10 41.66 55.56 -23.60
C ILE A 10 40.26 55.24 -23.13
N VAL A 11 39.31 55.10 -24.08
CA VAL A 11 37.97 54.59 -23.79
C VAL A 11 38.03 53.06 -23.87
N ALA A 12 37.97 52.39 -22.72
CA ALA A 12 37.79 50.93 -22.64
C ALA A 12 36.29 50.62 -22.80
N ALA A 13 35.91 49.99 -23.88
CA ALA A 13 34.58 49.47 -24.12
C ALA A 13 34.43 48.19 -23.30
N LEU A 14 33.67 48.21 -22.17
CA LEU A 14 33.21 47.03 -21.48
C LEU A 14 32.10 46.38 -22.33
N ALA A 15 32.42 45.26 -22.97
CA ALA A 15 31.38 44.35 -23.49
C ALA A 15 30.70 43.64 -22.33
N MET A 16 29.51 44.10 -21.92
CA MET A 16 28.62 43.35 -21.04
C MET A 16 28.06 42.17 -21.85
N GLY A 17 28.66 41.00 -21.64
CA GLY A 17 28.08 39.74 -22.06
C GLY A 17 26.81 39.46 -21.26
N THR A 18 25.64 39.72 -21.80
CA THR A 18 24.37 39.24 -21.27
C THR A 18 24.35 37.72 -21.47
N THR A 19 24.68 36.98 -20.41
CA THR A 19 24.34 35.56 -20.32
C THR A 19 22.82 35.46 -20.27
N ILE A 20 22.22 35.14 -21.43
CA ILE A 20 20.83 34.70 -21.51
C ILE A 20 20.80 33.33 -20.78
N THR A 21 20.45 33.34 -19.51
CA THR A 21 20.00 32.12 -18.83
C THR A 21 18.70 31.74 -19.51
N GLN A 22 18.73 30.69 -20.37
CA GLN A 22 17.52 30.03 -20.81
C GLN A 22 16.73 29.63 -19.55
N PRO A 23 15.44 29.99 -19.46
CA PRO A 23 14.60 29.47 -18.43
C PRO A 23 14.62 27.94 -18.58
N ALA A 24 14.89 27.22 -17.51
CA ALA A 24 14.71 25.76 -17.48
C ALA A 24 13.29 25.49 -17.97
N GLU A 25 13.18 24.86 -19.15
CA GLU A 25 11.88 24.41 -19.66
C GLU A 25 11.22 23.60 -18.54
N ALA A 26 10.08 24.07 -18.06
CA ALA A 26 9.24 23.30 -17.17
C ALA A 26 8.91 22.01 -17.92
N GLN A 27 9.47 20.89 -17.47
CA GLN A 27 9.14 19.57 -18.02
C GLN A 27 7.62 19.45 -18.02
N SER A 28 7.03 19.05 -19.15
CA SER A 28 5.60 18.80 -19.23
C SER A 28 5.21 17.74 -18.17
N GLU A 29 4.00 17.79 -17.63
CA GLU A 29 3.53 16.80 -16.66
C GLU A 29 3.74 15.36 -17.14
N GLY A 30 3.57 15.09 -18.44
CA GLY A 30 3.84 13.78 -19.05
C GLY A 30 5.30 13.31 -18.95
N GLN A 31 6.28 14.24 -19.01
CA GLN A 31 7.70 13.90 -18.84
C GLN A 31 8.06 13.51 -17.39
N ARG A 32 7.23 13.90 -16.42
CA ARG A 32 7.39 13.53 -15.00
C ARG A 32 6.67 12.22 -14.62
N LEU A 33 6.12 11.48 -15.58
CA LEU A 33 5.44 10.20 -15.40
C LEU A 33 6.19 9.01 -16.03
N GLY A 34 7.38 9.23 -16.56
CA GLY A 34 8.21 8.22 -17.22
C GLY A 34 8.03 8.19 -18.72
N ASP A 35 8.27 7.02 -19.34
CA ASP A 35 8.23 6.83 -20.79
C ASP A 35 7.42 5.58 -21.14
N VAL A 36 6.36 5.76 -21.96
CA VAL A 36 5.51 4.70 -22.50
C VAL A 36 5.19 5.03 -23.95
N HIS A 37 5.36 4.06 -24.81
CA HIS A 37 4.82 4.08 -26.17
C HIS A 37 4.16 2.73 -26.45
N PHE A 38 2.88 2.77 -26.79
CA PHE A 38 2.11 1.62 -27.21
C PHE A 38 1.49 1.91 -28.58
N GLU A 39 2.13 1.42 -29.62
CA GLU A 39 1.72 1.65 -31.01
C GLU A 39 0.25 1.24 -31.24
N THR A 40 -0.53 2.13 -31.84
CA THR A 40 -1.92 1.88 -32.17
C THR A 40 -2.19 2.08 -33.66
N SER A 41 -3.32 1.57 -34.14
CA SER A 41 -3.78 1.79 -35.51
C SER A 41 -4.55 3.11 -35.69
N CYS A 42 -4.51 4.00 -34.72
CA CYS A 42 -5.23 5.27 -34.70
C CYS A 42 -4.46 6.39 -35.41
N THR A 43 -5.08 7.56 -35.58
CA THR A 43 -4.37 8.74 -36.13
C THR A 43 -3.22 9.16 -35.21
N ALA A 44 -2.23 9.87 -35.77
CA ALA A 44 -1.08 10.35 -34.99
C ALA A 44 -1.47 11.27 -33.83
N GLU A 45 -2.56 12.01 -33.94
CA GLU A 45 -3.07 12.87 -32.88
C GLU A 45 -3.68 12.02 -31.74
N ALA A 46 -4.49 11.01 -32.08
CA ALA A 46 -5.05 10.07 -31.13
C ALA A 46 -3.94 9.23 -30.45
N GLN A 47 -2.89 8.84 -31.18
CA GLN A 47 -1.72 8.13 -30.64
C GLN A 47 -1.04 8.93 -29.53
N LYS A 48 -0.84 10.24 -29.70
CA LYS A 48 -0.23 11.09 -28.65
C LYS A 48 -1.07 11.11 -27.38
N ALA A 49 -2.39 11.28 -27.52
CA ALA A 49 -3.31 11.26 -26.38
C ALA A 49 -3.33 9.86 -25.70
N PHE A 50 -3.25 8.79 -26.51
CA PHE A 50 -3.21 7.42 -26.03
C PHE A 50 -1.93 7.14 -25.23
N ASP A 51 -0.75 7.49 -25.73
CA ASP A 51 0.52 7.29 -25.02
C ASP A 51 0.53 8.07 -23.70
N GLN A 52 0.03 9.30 -23.70
CA GLN A 52 -0.12 10.07 -22.49
C GLN A 52 -1.10 9.40 -21.50
N ALA A 53 -2.23 8.89 -21.97
CA ALA A 53 -3.19 8.15 -21.15
C ALA A 53 -2.55 6.91 -20.50
N MET A 54 -1.68 6.20 -21.22
CA MET A 54 -0.96 5.03 -20.72
C MET A 54 -0.02 5.37 -19.55
N LEU A 55 0.66 6.52 -19.56
CA LEU A 55 1.49 6.97 -18.43
C LEU A 55 0.69 7.10 -17.15
N TYR A 56 -0.50 7.71 -17.23
CA TYR A 56 -1.43 7.83 -16.11
C TYR A 56 -2.01 6.47 -15.72
N GLN A 57 -2.34 5.61 -16.69
CA GLN A 57 -2.87 4.27 -16.48
C GLN A 57 -1.89 3.40 -15.67
N HIS A 58 -0.63 3.38 -16.05
CA HIS A 58 0.41 2.63 -15.36
C HIS A 58 0.73 3.16 -13.96
N SER A 59 0.41 4.43 -13.70
CA SER A 59 0.55 5.06 -12.38
C SER A 59 -0.72 5.00 -11.53
N PHE A 60 -1.73 4.22 -11.94
CA PHE A 60 -3.05 4.08 -11.30
C PHE A 60 -3.79 5.41 -11.08
N TRP A 61 -3.49 6.41 -11.90
CA TRP A 61 -4.20 7.69 -11.90
C TRP A 61 -5.39 7.66 -12.87
N TYR A 62 -6.32 6.76 -12.59
CA TYR A 62 -7.37 6.28 -13.51
C TYR A 62 -8.31 7.37 -14.02
N ARG A 63 -8.64 8.38 -13.20
CA ARG A 63 -9.54 9.47 -13.63
C ARG A 63 -8.91 10.29 -14.75
N ALA A 64 -7.63 10.63 -14.62
CA ALA A 64 -6.89 11.36 -15.64
C ALA A 64 -6.63 10.48 -16.88
N SER A 65 -6.28 9.22 -16.67
CA SER A 65 -6.11 8.23 -17.74
C SER A 65 -7.37 8.09 -18.61
N LYS A 66 -8.54 7.85 -17.96
CA LYS A 66 -9.83 7.73 -18.66
C LYS A 66 -10.11 8.96 -19.53
N LYS A 67 -9.91 10.17 -18.97
CA LYS A 67 -10.13 11.41 -19.73
C LYS A 67 -9.25 11.51 -20.96
N LEU A 68 -7.99 11.14 -20.86
CA LEU A 68 -7.05 11.16 -21.99
C LEU A 68 -7.38 10.11 -23.04
N PHE A 69 -7.87 8.93 -22.67
CA PHE A 69 -8.41 7.97 -23.63
C PHE A 69 -9.68 8.48 -24.31
N GLU A 70 -10.55 9.19 -23.59
CA GLU A 70 -11.70 9.89 -24.19
C GLU A 70 -11.27 11.00 -25.15
N ASP A 71 -10.16 11.70 -24.88
CA ASP A 71 -9.59 12.69 -25.78
C ASP A 71 -8.98 12.02 -27.04
N ALA A 72 -8.38 10.81 -26.90
CA ALA A 72 -7.96 10.01 -28.06
C ALA A 72 -9.15 9.59 -28.94
N VAL A 73 -10.30 9.20 -28.34
CA VAL A 73 -11.55 8.93 -29.09
C VAL A 73 -12.06 10.16 -29.81
N LYS A 74 -11.95 11.36 -29.22
CA LYS A 74 -12.37 12.62 -29.88
C LYS A 74 -11.46 12.95 -31.08
N ALA A 75 -10.14 12.71 -30.95
CA ALA A 75 -9.17 12.93 -32.03
C ALA A 75 -9.33 11.93 -33.18
N ASP A 76 -9.70 10.68 -32.89
CA ASP A 76 -10.02 9.64 -33.85
C ASP A 76 -11.23 8.81 -33.40
N PRO A 77 -12.46 9.15 -33.82
CA PRO A 77 -13.66 8.40 -33.47
C PRO A 77 -13.66 6.92 -33.92
N THR A 78 -12.74 6.52 -34.81
CA THR A 78 -12.59 5.13 -35.27
C THR A 78 -11.54 4.35 -34.47
N CYS A 79 -10.87 4.99 -33.49
CA CYS A 79 -9.84 4.38 -32.66
C CYS A 79 -10.44 3.41 -31.64
N ALA A 80 -10.71 2.17 -32.05
CA ALA A 80 -11.34 1.15 -31.21
C ALA A 80 -10.52 0.85 -29.93
N ILE A 81 -9.19 0.84 -30.03
CA ILE A 81 -8.32 0.52 -28.88
C ILE A 81 -8.37 1.60 -27.77
N ALA A 82 -8.77 2.84 -28.07
CA ALA A 82 -8.96 3.86 -27.03
C ALA A 82 -10.11 3.50 -26.07
N TYR A 83 -11.14 2.78 -26.53
CA TYR A 83 -12.20 2.28 -25.67
C TYR A 83 -11.72 1.11 -24.78
N TRP A 84 -10.73 0.31 -25.22
CA TRP A 84 -10.02 -0.61 -24.35
C TRP A 84 -9.34 0.14 -23.20
N GLY A 85 -8.66 1.26 -23.49
CA GLY A 85 -8.04 2.11 -22.49
C GLY A 85 -9.05 2.68 -21.47
N ILE A 86 -10.23 3.12 -21.96
CA ILE A 86 -11.34 3.56 -21.09
C ILE A 86 -11.77 2.40 -20.17
N ALA A 87 -11.96 1.18 -20.70
CA ALA A 87 -12.33 0.02 -19.91
C ALA A 87 -11.24 -0.35 -18.87
N GLN A 88 -9.96 -0.32 -19.26
CA GLN A 88 -8.84 -0.53 -18.32
C GLN A 88 -8.87 0.49 -17.17
N SER A 89 -9.15 1.76 -17.46
CA SER A 89 -9.25 2.80 -16.42
C SER A 89 -10.44 2.56 -15.48
N LEU A 90 -11.51 1.94 -15.96
CA LEU A 90 -12.71 1.61 -15.19
C LEU A 90 -12.54 0.36 -14.30
N LEU A 91 -11.50 -0.44 -14.49
CA LEU A 91 -11.11 -1.42 -13.47
C LEU A 91 -10.80 -0.73 -12.14
N SER A 92 -10.39 0.53 -12.18
CA SER A 92 -9.90 1.27 -11.00
C SER A 92 -8.70 0.55 -10.38
N ASN A 93 -8.48 0.65 -9.06
CA ASN A 93 -7.45 -0.17 -8.43
C ASN A 93 -7.87 -1.64 -8.51
N PRO A 94 -7.23 -2.47 -9.35
CA PRO A 94 -7.71 -3.82 -9.67
C PRO A 94 -7.54 -4.82 -8.52
N PHE A 95 -6.84 -4.41 -7.46
CA PHE A 95 -6.73 -5.19 -6.22
C PHE A 95 -7.94 -5.01 -5.28
N ASN A 96 -8.83 -4.06 -5.60
CA ASN A 96 -10.06 -3.80 -4.87
C ASN A 96 -11.29 -4.18 -5.73
N PRO A 97 -12.46 -4.45 -5.14
CA PRO A 97 -13.67 -4.69 -5.89
C PRO A 97 -14.03 -3.52 -6.81
N THR A 98 -14.22 -3.81 -8.10
CA THR A 98 -14.65 -2.81 -9.08
C THR A 98 -16.09 -2.38 -8.79
N PRO A 99 -16.37 -1.07 -8.64
CA PRO A 99 -17.73 -0.58 -8.39
C PRO A 99 -18.72 -0.99 -9.50
N ALA A 100 -19.97 -1.28 -9.15
CA ALA A 100 -21.00 -1.70 -10.10
C ALA A 100 -21.20 -0.73 -11.27
N LYS A 101 -21.16 0.60 -10.99
CA LYS A 101 -21.19 1.63 -12.02
C LYS A 101 -20.05 1.47 -13.04
N ASN A 102 -18.82 1.23 -12.55
CA ASN A 102 -17.66 1.05 -13.42
C ASN A 102 -17.75 -0.24 -14.24
N LEU A 103 -18.35 -1.30 -13.67
CA LEU A 103 -18.58 -2.54 -14.42
C LEU A 103 -19.51 -2.31 -15.60
N ALA A 104 -20.61 -1.59 -15.41
CA ALA A 104 -21.56 -1.25 -16.49
C ALA A 104 -20.93 -0.33 -17.56
N GLU A 105 -20.21 0.72 -17.14
CA GLU A 105 -19.55 1.64 -18.06
C GLU A 105 -18.42 0.93 -18.84
N GLY A 106 -17.65 0.06 -18.18
CA GLY A 106 -16.58 -0.72 -18.80
C GLY A 106 -17.12 -1.69 -19.86
N LEU A 107 -18.22 -2.39 -19.56
CA LEU A 107 -18.89 -3.24 -20.54
C LEU A 107 -19.34 -2.42 -21.76
N ALA A 108 -19.99 -1.27 -21.54
CA ALA A 108 -20.43 -0.40 -22.64
C ALA A 108 -19.25 0.09 -23.51
N ALA A 109 -18.11 0.42 -22.91
CA ALA A 109 -16.90 0.81 -23.63
C ALA A 109 -16.39 -0.36 -24.51
N ILE A 110 -16.33 -1.58 -23.99
CA ILE A 110 -15.90 -2.76 -24.75
C ILE A 110 -16.86 -3.07 -25.89
N GLU A 111 -18.17 -2.97 -25.68
CA GLU A 111 -19.16 -3.16 -26.74
C GLU A 111 -19.01 -2.10 -27.83
N GLN A 112 -18.70 -0.87 -27.48
CA GLN A 112 -18.41 0.18 -28.45
C GLN A 112 -17.14 -0.13 -29.25
N ALA A 113 -16.04 -0.55 -28.59
CA ALA A 113 -14.82 -0.98 -29.29
C ALA A 113 -15.10 -2.10 -30.31
N LYS A 114 -15.91 -3.11 -29.92
CA LYS A 114 -16.31 -4.23 -30.80
C LYS A 114 -17.15 -3.77 -31.99
N ARG A 115 -18.08 -2.81 -31.78
CA ARG A 115 -18.90 -2.24 -32.87
C ARG A 115 -18.08 -1.49 -33.91
N LEU A 116 -17.06 -0.74 -33.45
CA LEU A 116 -16.15 -0.01 -34.34
C LEU A 116 -15.26 -0.97 -35.14
N GLY A 117 -14.86 -2.08 -34.52
CA GLY A 117 -13.90 -3.02 -35.11
C GLY A 117 -12.47 -2.51 -35.00
N ALA A 118 -11.60 -3.26 -34.37
CA ALA A 118 -10.18 -2.95 -34.32
C ALA A 118 -9.51 -3.15 -35.68
N LYS A 119 -8.57 -2.28 -36.05
CA LYS A 119 -7.87 -2.37 -37.34
C LYS A 119 -6.75 -3.41 -37.35
N THR A 120 -6.31 -3.87 -36.17
CA THR A 120 -5.29 -4.92 -36.02
C THR A 120 -5.82 -6.09 -35.16
N GLN A 121 -5.28 -7.28 -35.40
CA GLN A 121 -5.64 -8.47 -34.61
C GLN A 121 -5.19 -8.31 -33.15
N ARG A 122 -4.04 -7.70 -32.88
CA ARG A 122 -3.53 -7.40 -31.53
C ARG A 122 -4.51 -6.54 -30.75
N GLU A 123 -5.02 -5.46 -31.34
CA GLU A 123 -6.01 -4.59 -30.70
C GLU A 123 -7.32 -5.34 -30.42
N SER A 124 -7.79 -6.14 -31.40
CA SER A 124 -8.98 -6.97 -31.23
C SER A 124 -8.84 -7.95 -30.08
N ASP A 125 -7.69 -8.61 -29.95
CA ASP A 125 -7.39 -9.56 -28.90
C ASP A 125 -7.34 -8.91 -27.51
N LEU A 126 -6.74 -7.71 -27.40
CA LEU A 126 -6.71 -6.94 -26.14
C LEU A 126 -8.09 -6.48 -25.70
N ILE A 127 -8.91 -6.00 -26.66
CA ILE A 127 -10.31 -5.61 -26.41
C ILE A 127 -11.11 -6.82 -25.92
N ALA A 128 -10.94 -7.98 -26.57
CA ALA A 128 -11.61 -9.21 -26.15
C ALA A 128 -11.17 -9.66 -24.76
N ALA A 129 -9.86 -9.60 -24.46
CA ALA A 129 -9.31 -10.04 -23.19
C ALA A 129 -9.83 -9.21 -22.00
N VAL A 130 -9.87 -7.88 -22.09
CA VAL A 130 -10.45 -7.08 -21.00
C VAL A 130 -11.98 -7.20 -20.96
N GLY A 131 -12.59 -7.48 -22.11
CA GLY A 131 -14.04 -7.65 -22.22
C GLY A 131 -14.57 -8.79 -21.36
N VAL A 132 -13.82 -9.91 -21.19
CA VAL A 132 -14.27 -11.03 -20.34
C VAL A 132 -14.35 -10.63 -18.86
N TYR A 133 -13.58 -9.66 -18.38
CA TYR A 133 -13.65 -9.17 -17.01
C TYR A 133 -14.98 -8.46 -16.73
N PHE A 134 -15.48 -7.68 -17.68
CA PHE A 134 -16.74 -6.92 -17.55
C PHE A 134 -17.98 -7.76 -17.88
N ALA A 135 -17.82 -8.78 -18.72
CA ALA A 135 -18.92 -9.69 -19.03
C ALA A 135 -19.35 -10.51 -17.80
N ASN A 136 -20.65 -10.80 -17.70
CA ASN A 136 -21.22 -11.62 -16.63
C ASN A 136 -20.94 -11.09 -15.20
N SER A 137 -20.79 -9.79 -15.05
CA SER A 137 -20.50 -9.14 -13.76
C SER A 137 -21.58 -9.37 -12.70
N GLU A 138 -22.80 -9.73 -13.09
CA GLU A 138 -23.90 -10.08 -12.19
C GLU A 138 -23.77 -11.50 -11.61
N SER A 139 -23.08 -12.40 -12.31
CA SER A 139 -22.94 -13.82 -11.93
C SER A 139 -21.57 -14.19 -11.40
N LEU A 140 -20.53 -13.44 -11.76
CA LEU A 140 -19.14 -13.69 -11.35
C LEU A 140 -18.72 -12.67 -10.30
N ASP A 141 -18.18 -13.16 -9.19
CA ASP A 141 -17.51 -12.29 -8.20
C ASP A 141 -16.18 -11.71 -8.74
N GLN A 142 -15.58 -10.80 -8.00
CA GLN A 142 -14.31 -10.14 -8.34
C GLN A 142 -13.20 -11.15 -8.68
N ARG A 143 -13.09 -12.20 -7.87
CA ARG A 143 -12.01 -13.19 -8.02
C ARG A 143 -12.20 -14.04 -9.27
N ALA A 144 -13.42 -14.49 -9.53
CA ALA A 144 -13.75 -15.24 -10.75
C ALA A 144 -13.50 -14.39 -12.01
N ARG A 145 -13.87 -13.09 -11.99
CA ARG A 145 -13.58 -12.17 -13.10
C ARG A 145 -12.06 -11.99 -13.32
N ALA A 146 -11.28 -11.88 -12.24
CA ALA A 146 -9.83 -11.80 -12.34
C ALA A 146 -9.20 -13.06 -12.96
N GLN A 147 -9.72 -14.25 -12.64
CA GLN A 147 -9.23 -15.51 -13.19
C GLN A 147 -9.53 -15.65 -14.69
N VAL A 148 -10.75 -15.30 -15.14
CA VAL A 148 -11.06 -15.36 -16.59
C VAL A 148 -10.26 -14.31 -17.38
N TYR A 149 -10.03 -13.14 -16.80
CA TYR A 149 -9.16 -12.10 -17.39
C TYR A 149 -7.71 -12.58 -17.48
N LEU A 150 -7.17 -13.17 -16.41
CA LEU A 150 -5.83 -13.77 -16.43
C LEU A 150 -5.68 -14.79 -17.56
N LYS A 151 -6.64 -15.71 -17.71
CA LYS A 151 -6.60 -16.72 -18.78
C LYS A 151 -6.61 -16.08 -20.16
N ALA A 152 -7.46 -15.07 -20.38
CA ALA A 152 -7.51 -14.36 -21.64
C ALA A 152 -6.19 -13.61 -21.93
N MET A 153 -5.59 -12.95 -20.93
CA MET A 153 -4.31 -12.28 -21.09
C MET A 153 -3.14 -13.24 -21.31
N GLU A 154 -3.18 -14.46 -20.73
CA GLU A 154 -2.19 -15.51 -21.02
C GLU A 154 -2.21 -15.89 -22.51
N ASP A 155 -3.40 -16.07 -23.08
CA ASP A 155 -3.56 -16.42 -24.49
C ASP A 155 -3.11 -15.27 -25.42
N VAL A 156 -3.34 -14.01 -25.04
CA VAL A 156 -2.83 -12.83 -25.77
C VAL A 156 -1.31 -12.75 -25.67
N ALA A 157 -0.74 -12.88 -24.46
CA ALA A 157 0.69 -12.81 -24.24
C ALA A 157 1.46 -13.92 -25.00
N ALA A 158 0.87 -15.11 -25.13
CA ALA A 158 1.45 -16.19 -25.92
C ALA A 158 1.48 -15.90 -27.42
N ARG A 159 0.51 -15.13 -27.95
CA ARG A 159 0.49 -14.69 -29.37
C ARG A 159 1.43 -13.54 -29.67
N TYR A 160 1.70 -12.69 -28.69
CA TYR A 160 2.54 -11.49 -28.83
C TYR A 160 3.72 -11.47 -27.86
N PRO A 161 4.63 -12.47 -27.90
CA PRO A 161 5.70 -12.60 -26.91
C PRO A 161 6.75 -11.46 -26.96
N GLY A 162 6.84 -10.75 -28.08
CA GLY A 162 7.74 -9.62 -28.28
C GLY A 162 7.17 -8.24 -27.92
N GLU A 163 5.89 -8.18 -27.55
CA GLU A 163 5.18 -6.93 -27.25
C GLU A 163 5.22 -6.60 -25.75
N ASP A 164 6.09 -5.68 -25.36
CA ASP A 164 6.32 -5.35 -23.95
C ASP A 164 5.02 -4.97 -23.21
N GLU A 165 4.17 -4.13 -23.79
CA GLU A 165 2.93 -3.70 -23.14
C GLU A 165 1.96 -4.87 -22.91
N VAL A 166 1.87 -5.80 -23.85
CA VAL A 166 1.07 -7.03 -23.68
C VAL A 166 1.60 -7.86 -22.51
N GLN A 167 2.92 -8.03 -22.43
CA GLN A 167 3.56 -8.79 -21.36
C GLN A 167 3.40 -8.10 -19.99
N ILE A 168 3.48 -6.77 -19.94
CA ILE A 168 3.28 -5.97 -18.72
C ILE A 168 1.84 -6.13 -18.21
N TYR A 169 0.83 -6.06 -19.08
CA TYR A 169 -0.57 -6.28 -18.67
C TYR A 169 -0.85 -7.74 -18.28
N TYR A 170 -0.17 -8.71 -18.90
CA TYR A 170 -0.25 -10.10 -18.47
C TYR A 170 0.35 -10.28 -17.06
N ALA A 171 1.49 -9.67 -16.77
CA ALA A 171 2.09 -9.69 -15.45
C ALA A 171 1.19 -9.01 -14.38
N LEU A 172 0.52 -7.91 -14.75
CA LEU A 172 -0.48 -7.29 -13.89
C LEU A 172 -1.66 -8.23 -13.63
N ALA A 173 -2.17 -8.91 -14.66
CA ALA A 173 -3.27 -9.88 -14.51
C ALA A 173 -2.88 -11.05 -13.59
N LEU A 174 -1.63 -11.54 -13.65
CA LEU A 174 -1.09 -12.53 -12.72
C LEU A 174 -1.16 -12.05 -11.27
N ASN A 175 -0.75 -10.82 -11.00
CA ASN A 175 -0.79 -10.23 -9.66
C ASN A 175 -2.24 -10.05 -9.16
N ILE A 176 -3.15 -9.57 -10.01
CA ILE A 176 -4.58 -9.36 -9.67
C ILE A 176 -5.26 -10.69 -9.32
N ALA A 177 -4.95 -11.74 -10.05
CA ALA A 177 -5.57 -13.06 -9.89
C ALA A 177 -4.89 -13.93 -8.82
N ALA A 178 -3.79 -13.47 -8.21
CA ALA A 178 -3.06 -14.21 -7.20
C ALA A 178 -3.92 -14.50 -5.97
N ALA A 179 -3.90 -15.75 -5.51
CA ALA A 179 -4.64 -16.15 -4.33
C ALA A 179 -3.90 -15.72 -3.05
N PRO A 180 -4.53 -14.98 -2.12
CA PRO A 180 -3.88 -14.56 -0.88
C PRO A 180 -3.36 -15.72 -0.01
N ALA A 181 -3.96 -16.89 -0.14
CA ALA A 181 -3.56 -18.10 0.57
C ALA A 181 -2.44 -18.90 -0.13
N ASP A 182 -2.07 -18.55 -1.36
CA ASP A 182 -0.97 -19.22 -2.08
C ASP A 182 0.39 -18.74 -1.57
N LYS A 183 1.01 -19.53 -0.71
CA LYS A 183 2.34 -19.29 -0.16
C LYS A 183 3.49 -19.81 -1.05
N THR A 184 3.16 -20.36 -2.22
CA THR A 184 4.16 -20.66 -3.26
C THR A 184 4.50 -19.44 -4.09
N TYR A 185 3.64 -18.41 -4.06
CA TYR A 185 3.76 -17.18 -4.83
C TYR A 185 3.91 -17.42 -6.34
N ALA A 186 3.28 -18.48 -6.86
CA ALA A 186 3.46 -18.92 -8.24
C ALA A 186 3.16 -17.83 -9.27
N ASN A 187 2.05 -17.09 -9.10
CA ASN A 187 1.69 -15.97 -9.99
C ASN A 187 2.69 -14.82 -9.88
N GLN A 188 3.10 -14.46 -8.68
CA GLN A 188 4.06 -13.39 -8.42
C GLN A 188 5.42 -13.70 -9.03
N LEU A 189 5.93 -14.91 -8.84
CA LEU A 189 7.21 -15.33 -9.42
C LEU A 189 7.15 -15.35 -10.96
N LYS A 190 6.01 -15.78 -11.54
CA LYS A 190 5.79 -15.71 -12.99
C LYS A 190 5.74 -14.26 -13.49
N ALA A 191 5.06 -13.36 -12.77
CA ALA A 191 5.02 -11.94 -13.09
C ALA A 191 6.41 -11.29 -13.02
N ALA A 192 7.20 -11.60 -11.98
CA ALA A 192 8.57 -11.14 -11.85
C ALA A 192 9.44 -11.58 -13.03
N ALA A 193 9.37 -12.86 -13.42
CA ALA A 193 10.12 -13.41 -14.54
C ALA A 193 9.81 -12.69 -15.88
N ILE A 194 8.61 -12.14 -16.02
CA ILE A 194 8.20 -11.31 -17.18
C ILE A 194 8.73 -9.87 -17.02
N LEU A 195 8.51 -9.25 -15.86
CA LEU A 195 8.76 -7.82 -15.67
C LEU A 195 10.24 -7.47 -15.53
N GLU A 196 11.05 -8.28 -14.87
CA GLU A 196 12.48 -7.96 -14.65
C GLU A 196 13.31 -7.80 -15.93
N PRO A 197 13.18 -8.66 -16.96
CA PRO A 197 13.85 -8.42 -18.25
C PRO A 197 13.39 -7.11 -18.91
N ILE A 198 12.10 -6.76 -18.79
CA ILE A 198 11.56 -5.51 -19.33
C ILE A 198 12.12 -4.31 -18.55
N ALA A 199 12.22 -4.40 -17.21
CA ALA A 199 12.81 -3.34 -16.38
C ALA A 199 14.24 -2.97 -16.79
N ARG A 200 15.04 -3.98 -17.20
CA ARG A 200 16.43 -3.76 -17.67
C ARG A 200 16.49 -3.02 -19.00
N ARG A 201 15.61 -3.32 -19.96
CA ARG A 201 15.63 -2.67 -21.29
C ARG A 201 14.79 -1.40 -21.35
N ARG A 202 13.79 -1.23 -20.44
CA ARG A 202 12.94 -0.04 -20.35
C ARG A 202 12.95 0.55 -18.94
N PRO A 203 14.07 1.10 -18.46
CA PRO A 203 14.26 1.52 -17.08
C PRO A 203 13.38 2.71 -16.66
N GLN A 204 12.82 3.46 -17.61
CA GLN A 204 11.94 4.61 -17.36
C GLN A 204 10.44 4.26 -17.51
N HIS A 205 10.10 2.99 -17.70
CA HIS A 205 8.71 2.57 -17.83
C HIS A 205 8.01 2.51 -16.47
N PRO A 206 6.98 3.36 -16.19
CA PRO A 206 6.37 3.45 -14.86
C PRO A 206 5.65 2.16 -14.46
N GLY A 207 4.91 1.52 -15.38
CA GLY A 207 4.17 0.30 -15.11
C GLY A 207 5.06 -0.86 -14.70
N VAL A 208 6.26 -0.98 -15.25
CA VAL A 208 7.18 -2.06 -14.91
C VAL A 208 7.66 -1.93 -13.47
N ALA A 209 8.14 -0.75 -13.07
CA ALA A 209 8.58 -0.51 -11.69
C ALA A 209 7.42 -0.65 -10.69
N HIS A 210 6.26 -0.11 -11.04
CA HIS A 210 5.04 -0.19 -10.23
C HIS A 210 4.59 -1.63 -10.00
N TYR A 211 4.47 -2.41 -11.08
CA TYR A 211 3.95 -3.77 -10.98
C TYR A 211 4.94 -4.73 -10.33
N LEU A 212 6.26 -4.47 -10.42
CA LEU A 212 7.27 -5.17 -9.62
C LEU A 212 7.09 -4.92 -8.11
N ILE A 213 6.71 -3.71 -7.68
CA ILE A 213 6.39 -3.45 -6.28
C ILE A 213 5.20 -4.31 -5.84
N HIS A 214 4.10 -4.35 -6.61
CA HIS A 214 2.97 -5.22 -6.30
C HIS A 214 3.34 -6.71 -6.31
N THR A 215 4.20 -7.13 -7.24
CA THR A 215 4.72 -8.50 -7.34
C THR A 215 5.47 -8.92 -6.08
N TYR A 216 6.22 -8.00 -5.48
CA TYR A 216 7.09 -8.29 -4.35
C TYR A 216 6.55 -7.80 -2.99
N ASP A 217 5.32 -7.25 -2.91
CA ASP A 217 4.68 -6.82 -1.64
C ASP A 217 4.24 -8.01 -0.77
N TYR A 218 5.15 -8.97 -0.58
CA TYR A 218 4.97 -10.15 0.29
C TYR A 218 6.21 -10.34 1.16
N PRO A 219 6.07 -10.78 2.43
CA PRO A 219 7.22 -10.89 3.34
C PRO A 219 8.39 -11.70 2.77
N ALA A 220 8.11 -12.84 2.12
CA ALA A 220 9.13 -13.70 1.54
C ALA A 220 9.81 -13.12 0.29
N LEU A 221 9.21 -12.15 -0.38
CA LEU A 221 9.68 -11.60 -1.66
C LEU A 221 10.15 -10.14 -1.57
N ALA A 222 9.79 -9.42 -0.50
CA ALA A 222 9.94 -7.98 -0.42
C ALA A 222 11.37 -7.46 -0.62
N GLN A 223 12.37 -8.21 -0.19
CA GLN A 223 13.78 -7.85 -0.39
C GLN A 223 14.13 -7.68 -1.87
N GLN A 224 13.50 -8.47 -2.75
CA GLN A 224 13.70 -8.40 -4.20
C GLN A 224 13.07 -7.15 -4.82
N GLY A 225 12.05 -6.56 -4.15
CA GLY A 225 11.35 -5.36 -4.59
C GLY A 225 12.08 -4.04 -4.33
N LEU A 226 13.20 -4.05 -3.58
CA LEU A 226 13.87 -2.80 -3.16
C LEU A 226 14.34 -1.94 -4.33
N ASP A 227 14.91 -2.53 -5.38
CA ASP A 227 15.37 -1.77 -6.54
C ASP A 227 14.19 -1.06 -7.24
N ALA A 228 13.08 -1.74 -7.45
CA ALA A 228 11.88 -1.15 -8.04
C ALA A 228 11.32 -0.01 -7.15
N ALA A 229 11.29 -0.21 -5.83
CA ALA A 229 10.84 0.79 -4.87
C ALA A 229 11.71 2.04 -4.89
N LEU A 230 13.04 1.91 -4.92
CA LEU A 230 13.98 3.03 -4.94
C LEU A 230 13.93 3.84 -6.26
N ARG A 231 13.44 3.23 -7.35
CA ARG A 231 13.39 3.87 -8.67
C ARG A 231 12.03 4.48 -9.02
N TYR A 232 10.91 3.83 -8.62
CA TYR A 232 9.59 4.19 -9.12
C TYR A 232 9.19 5.63 -8.83
N ALA A 233 9.42 6.13 -7.61
CA ALA A 233 9.13 7.51 -7.26
C ALA A 233 9.88 8.54 -8.13
N LYS A 234 11.07 8.18 -8.66
CA LYS A 234 11.86 9.03 -9.55
C LYS A 234 11.40 8.94 -11.01
N ILE A 235 10.81 7.83 -11.42
CA ILE A 235 10.26 7.63 -12.76
C ILE A 235 8.97 8.43 -12.92
N ALA A 236 8.06 8.36 -11.95
CA ALA A 236 6.74 8.99 -12.02
C ALA A 236 6.53 10.02 -10.90
N GLU A 237 7.41 11.03 -10.84
CA GLU A 237 7.46 12.05 -9.77
C GLU A 237 6.14 12.80 -9.56
N ALA A 238 5.36 13.00 -10.63
CA ALA A 238 4.12 13.77 -10.57
C ALA A 238 2.92 13.00 -10.01
N ALA A 239 2.99 11.65 -9.97
CA ALA A 239 1.86 10.83 -9.55
C ALA A 239 1.88 10.59 -8.02
N PRO A 240 0.82 10.98 -7.27
CA PRO A 240 0.74 10.72 -5.83
C PRO A 240 0.93 9.24 -5.49
N HIS A 241 0.28 8.35 -6.23
CA HIS A 241 0.37 6.91 -6.04
C HIS A 241 1.80 6.38 -6.28
N ALA A 242 2.54 6.93 -7.26
CA ALA A 242 3.93 6.52 -7.50
C ALA A 242 4.87 6.93 -6.35
N GLN A 243 4.59 8.04 -5.68
CA GLN A 243 5.33 8.45 -4.49
C GLN A 243 5.00 7.56 -3.27
N HIS A 244 3.77 7.04 -3.18
CA HIS A 244 3.33 6.16 -2.12
C HIS A 244 3.85 4.72 -2.27
N MET A 245 3.83 4.15 -3.47
CA MET A 245 4.06 2.73 -3.73
C MET A 245 5.39 2.16 -3.18
N PRO A 246 6.53 2.90 -3.19
CA PRO A 246 7.76 2.40 -2.56
C PRO A 246 7.58 2.01 -1.11
N SER A 247 6.67 2.67 -0.38
CA SER A 247 6.41 2.38 1.03
C SER A 247 5.81 0.99 1.29
N HIS A 248 5.18 0.36 0.30
CA HIS A 248 4.75 -1.03 0.41
C HIS A 248 5.93 -1.95 0.68
N ILE A 249 7.01 -1.80 -0.10
CA ILE A 249 8.24 -2.58 0.09
C ILE A 249 8.99 -2.12 1.35
N PHE A 250 9.16 -0.80 1.55
CA PHE A 250 9.85 -0.29 2.74
C PHE A 250 9.21 -0.77 4.05
N THR A 251 7.90 -0.81 4.11
CA THR A 251 7.17 -1.36 5.26
C THR A 251 7.44 -2.85 5.46
N ARG A 252 7.45 -3.65 4.38
CA ARG A 252 7.73 -5.09 4.44
C ARG A 252 9.14 -5.41 4.93
N VAL A 253 10.12 -4.56 4.61
CA VAL A 253 11.52 -4.77 5.02
C VAL A 253 11.88 -3.98 6.30
N GLY A 254 10.92 -3.24 6.87
CA GLY A 254 11.12 -2.46 8.10
C GLY A 254 11.99 -1.20 7.91
N TYR A 255 11.95 -0.59 6.72
CA TYR A 255 12.63 0.67 6.39
C TYR A 255 11.67 1.85 6.66
N TRP A 256 11.50 2.15 7.95
CA TRP A 256 10.46 3.08 8.41
C TRP A 256 10.70 4.52 8.01
N ARG A 257 11.96 4.98 7.97
CA ARG A 257 12.31 6.35 7.55
C ARG A 257 12.03 6.58 6.08
N GLU A 258 12.35 5.61 5.25
CA GLU A 258 12.07 5.61 3.82
C GLU A 258 10.56 5.55 3.56
N SER A 259 9.81 4.78 4.36
CA SER A 259 8.35 4.75 4.30
C SER A 259 7.74 6.12 4.64
N VAL A 260 8.24 6.81 5.68
CA VAL A 260 7.81 8.16 6.02
C VAL A 260 8.11 9.14 4.88
N ALA A 261 9.33 9.12 4.34
CA ALA A 261 9.74 10.05 3.27
C ALA A 261 8.89 9.87 2.00
N SER A 262 8.65 8.61 1.59
CA SER A 262 7.82 8.22 0.45
C SER A 262 6.38 8.75 0.62
N ASN A 263 5.77 8.49 1.77
CA ASN A 263 4.38 8.89 2.02
C ASN A 263 4.23 10.40 2.27
N ALA A 264 5.24 11.09 2.81
CA ALA A 264 5.22 12.55 2.94
C ALA A 264 5.17 13.23 1.56
N ALA A 265 5.95 12.73 0.59
CA ALA A 265 5.90 13.19 -0.79
C ALA A 265 4.52 12.91 -1.42
N ALA A 266 3.98 11.69 -1.23
CA ALA A 266 2.67 11.29 -1.72
C ALA A 266 1.54 12.16 -1.15
N ALA A 267 1.50 12.34 0.17
CA ALA A 267 0.49 13.16 0.84
C ALA A 267 0.53 14.63 0.38
N LYS A 268 1.73 15.18 0.16
CA LYS A 268 1.90 16.54 -0.37
C LYS A 268 1.32 16.68 -1.77
N LEU A 269 1.58 15.73 -2.67
CA LEU A 269 1.04 15.73 -4.02
C LEU A 269 -0.47 15.51 -4.02
N ALA A 270 -0.96 14.56 -3.25
CA ALA A 270 -2.40 14.28 -3.12
C ALA A 270 -3.17 15.51 -2.60
N LYS A 271 -2.62 16.23 -1.61
CA LYS A 271 -3.18 17.48 -1.08
C LYS A 271 -3.26 18.56 -2.16
N SER A 272 -2.19 18.78 -2.92
CA SER A 272 -2.18 19.77 -4.02
C SER A 272 -3.09 19.36 -5.17
N GLY A 273 -3.20 18.07 -5.47
CA GLY A 273 -4.10 17.50 -6.48
C GLY A 273 -5.58 17.42 -6.06
N ARG A 274 -5.90 17.74 -4.80
CA ARG A 274 -7.24 17.57 -4.21
C ARG A 274 -7.74 16.12 -4.28
N GLU A 275 -6.86 15.19 -3.90
CA GLU A 275 -7.12 13.75 -3.84
C GLU A 275 -7.13 13.29 -2.36
N PRO A 276 -8.21 13.57 -1.60
CA PRO A 276 -8.23 13.35 -0.15
C PRO A 276 -8.11 11.87 0.25
N ASP A 277 -8.61 10.94 -0.54
CA ASP A 277 -8.48 9.51 -0.28
C ASP A 277 -7.00 9.06 -0.33
N ASP A 278 -6.25 9.53 -1.33
CA ASP A 278 -4.83 9.20 -1.48
C ASP A 278 -3.99 9.90 -0.40
N GLN A 279 -4.38 11.13 0.00
CA GLN A 279 -3.75 11.82 1.12
C GLN A 279 -3.93 11.04 2.42
N LEU A 280 -5.17 10.66 2.77
CA LEU A 280 -5.47 9.87 3.97
C LEU A 280 -4.71 8.54 3.98
N HIS A 281 -4.65 7.86 2.83
CA HIS A 281 -3.94 6.59 2.70
C HIS A 281 -2.44 6.72 2.97
N ALA A 282 -1.80 7.74 2.40
CA ALA A 282 -0.39 8.02 2.66
C ALA A 282 -0.13 8.38 4.14
N LEU A 283 -1.02 9.15 4.76
CA LEU A 283 -0.92 9.52 6.18
C LEU A 283 -1.05 8.29 7.11
N ASP A 284 -1.89 7.28 6.81
CA ASP A 284 -1.99 6.04 7.60
C ASP A 284 -0.65 5.28 7.61
N TYR A 285 0.02 5.18 6.45
CA TYR A 285 1.35 4.58 6.38
C TYR A 285 2.40 5.37 7.17
N MET A 286 2.33 6.71 7.13
CA MET A 286 3.22 7.55 7.94
C MET A 286 2.99 7.38 9.44
N VAL A 287 1.73 7.33 9.89
CA VAL A 287 1.38 7.07 11.30
C VAL A 287 1.99 5.74 11.75
N TYR A 288 1.81 4.68 10.96
CA TYR A 288 2.38 3.37 11.28
C TYR A 288 3.90 3.42 11.39
N ALA A 289 4.58 4.02 10.41
CA ALA A 289 6.04 4.13 10.40
C ALA A 289 6.59 4.98 11.55
N TYR A 290 5.94 6.12 11.85
CA TYR A 290 6.34 6.94 13.00
C TYR A 290 6.20 6.20 14.33
N LEU A 291 5.15 5.37 14.49
CA LEU A 291 4.98 4.55 15.68
C LEU A 291 6.10 3.51 15.84
N GLN A 292 6.60 2.94 14.75
CA GLN A 292 7.75 2.03 14.79
C GLN A 292 9.06 2.78 15.11
N LEU A 293 9.20 4.04 14.67
CA LEU A 293 10.33 4.90 15.00
C LEU A 293 10.27 5.50 16.43
N GLY A 294 9.22 5.22 17.21
CA GLY A 294 9.00 5.84 18.52
C GLY A 294 8.73 7.34 18.43
N ARG A 295 8.21 7.83 17.30
CA ARG A 295 7.87 9.24 17.08
C ARG A 295 6.37 9.48 17.29
N ASP A 296 5.96 9.32 18.56
CA ASP A 296 4.55 9.35 18.94
C ASP A 296 3.88 10.70 18.73
N ARG A 297 4.64 11.79 18.93
CA ARG A 297 4.14 13.14 18.72
C ARG A 297 3.81 13.40 17.25
N GLU A 298 4.72 13.04 16.36
CA GLU A 298 4.51 13.18 14.91
C GLU A 298 3.31 12.33 14.45
N ALA A 299 3.17 11.12 14.96
CA ALA A 299 2.00 10.28 14.68
C ALA A 299 0.69 10.93 15.15
N SER A 300 0.67 11.54 16.36
CA SER A 300 -0.50 12.26 16.87
C SER A 300 -0.89 13.45 16.01
N LEU A 301 0.08 14.26 15.62
CA LEU A 301 -0.15 15.44 14.76
C LEU A 301 -0.74 15.05 13.40
N LEU A 302 -0.28 13.93 12.82
CA LEU A 302 -0.87 13.41 11.58
C LEU A 302 -2.32 12.96 11.77
N ILE A 303 -2.65 12.30 12.89
CA ILE A 303 -4.03 11.90 13.20
C ILE A 303 -4.93 13.15 13.36
N GLU A 304 -4.42 14.21 13.98
CA GLU A 304 -5.14 15.49 14.06
C GLU A 304 -5.36 16.08 12.65
N GLU A 305 -4.34 16.11 11.79
CA GLU A 305 -4.48 16.55 10.39
C GLU A 305 -5.51 15.70 9.64
N MET A 306 -5.46 14.37 9.74
CA MET A 306 -6.40 13.46 9.08
C MET A 306 -7.86 13.77 9.43
N ASN A 307 -8.13 14.16 10.66
CA ASN A 307 -9.47 14.52 11.12
C ASN A 307 -10.02 15.83 10.48
N THR A 308 -9.16 16.65 9.88
CA THR A 308 -9.55 17.87 9.17
C THR A 308 -9.79 17.66 7.68
N ILE A 309 -9.40 16.51 7.13
CA ILE A 309 -9.51 16.22 5.70
C ILE A 309 -10.96 15.86 5.37
N ALA A 310 -11.58 16.68 4.53
CA ALA A 310 -12.95 16.50 4.05
C ALA A 310 -12.97 16.10 2.56
N GLY A 311 -14.13 15.63 2.10
CA GLY A 311 -14.37 15.36 0.68
C GLY A 311 -13.82 14.02 0.18
N TYR A 312 -13.35 13.14 1.07
CA TYR A 312 -13.03 11.77 0.70
C TYR A 312 -14.28 10.98 0.31
N ASN A 313 -14.10 9.95 -0.50
CA ASN A 313 -15.20 9.13 -0.97
C ASN A 313 -15.51 8.01 0.04
N ALA A 314 -16.60 8.12 0.77
CA ALA A 314 -17.03 7.11 1.74
C ALA A 314 -17.38 5.73 1.11
N ASP A 315 -17.53 5.66 -0.21
CA ASP A 315 -17.75 4.42 -0.97
C ASP A 315 -16.43 3.74 -1.41
N ARG A 316 -15.29 4.40 -1.19
CA ARG A 316 -13.95 3.82 -1.29
C ARG A 316 -13.45 3.47 0.11
N ASN A 317 -12.71 2.38 0.23
CA ASN A 317 -12.26 1.92 1.54
C ASN A 317 -11.06 2.71 2.09
N THR A 318 -10.24 3.35 1.25
CA THR A 318 -8.96 3.95 1.62
C THR A 318 -9.09 5.04 2.69
N GLY A 319 -9.93 6.05 2.47
CA GLY A 319 -10.17 7.13 3.43
C GLY A 319 -10.79 6.64 4.75
N PRO A 320 -11.93 5.93 4.71
CA PRO A 320 -12.54 5.36 5.93
C PRO A 320 -11.60 4.42 6.70
N PHE A 321 -10.81 3.59 6.01
CA PHE A 321 -9.85 2.69 6.66
C PHE A 321 -8.76 3.49 7.40
N ALA A 322 -8.15 4.46 6.75
CA ALA A 322 -7.11 5.29 7.33
C ALA A 322 -7.59 6.01 8.60
N LEU A 323 -8.81 6.59 8.55
CA LEU A 323 -9.43 7.30 9.68
C LEU A 323 -9.81 6.39 10.85
N ALA A 324 -10.05 5.10 10.62
CA ALA A 324 -10.31 4.12 11.67
C ALA A 324 -9.00 3.50 12.19
N ALA A 325 -8.07 3.15 11.30
CA ALA A 325 -6.86 2.41 11.63
C ALA A 325 -5.82 3.27 12.37
N SER A 326 -5.62 4.52 11.94
CA SER A 326 -4.56 5.37 12.52
C SER A 326 -4.74 5.64 14.01
N PRO A 327 -5.92 6.07 14.53
CA PRO A 327 -6.11 6.22 15.97
C PRO A 327 -6.05 4.89 16.73
N ALA A 328 -6.55 3.79 16.15
CA ALA A 328 -6.47 2.47 16.75
C ALA A 328 -5.01 1.99 16.88
N ARG A 329 -4.19 2.16 15.83
CA ARG A 329 -2.75 1.87 15.87
C ARG A 329 -2.03 2.70 16.91
N TYR A 330 -2.35 3.99 16.99
CA TYR A 330 -1.69 4.92 17.91
C TYR A 330 -1.77 4.45 19.36
N VAL A 331 -2.95 4.00 19.79
CA VAL A 331 -3.13 3.53 21.18
C VAL A 331 -2.59 2.12 21.40
N VAL A 332 -2.77 1.21 20.43
CA VAL A 332 -2.37 -0.19 20.57
C VAL A 332 -0.83 -0.33 20.49
N GLU A 333 -0.17 0.34 19.55
CA GLU A 333 1.29 0.31 19.41
C GLU A 333 2.01 0.92 20.63
N ARG A 334 1.43 1.91 21.27
CA ARG A 334 1.95 2.50 22.49
C ARG A 334 1.66 1.67 23.73
N GLY A 335 0.79 0.66 23.63
CA GLY A 335 0.33 -0.11 24.77
C GLY A 335 -0.50 0.71 25.76
N ASP A 336 -1.11 1.80 25.31
CA ASP A 336 -1.99 2.64 26.11
C ASP A 336 -3.40 2.02 26.16
N TRP A 337 -3.50 0.96 26.96
CA TRP A 337 -4.72 0.15 27.05
C TRP A 337 -5.90 0.92 27.61
N GLN A 338 -5.66 1.90 28.47
CA GLN A 338 -6.73 2.73 29.03
C GLN A 338 -7.33 3.65 27.94
N GLN A 339 -6.49 4.29 27.15
CA GLN A 339 -6.93 5.10 26.02
C GLN A 339 -7.57 4.24 24.93
N ALA A 340 -7.02 3.05 24.66
CA ALA A 340 -7.60 2.10 23.72
C ALA A 340 -9.02 1.69 24.12
N ALA A 341 -9.28 1.44 25.40
CA ALA A 341 -10.60 1.09 25.93
C ALA A 341 -11.65 2.22 25.83
N GLN A 342 -11.23 3.43 25.53
CA GLN A 342 -12.09 4.61 25.40
C GLN A 342 -12.17 5.11 23.95
N LEU A 343 -11.60 4.35 23.00
CA LEU A 343 -11.57 4.74 21.59
C LEU A 343 -12.99 4.86 21.02
N ASP A 344 -13.25 5.98 20.34
CA ASP A 344 -14.49 6.16 19.60
C ASP A 344 -14.53 5.25 18.38
N VAL A 345 -15.56 4.42 18.27
CA VAL A 345 -15.79 3.59 17.09
C VAL A 345 -16.57 4.38 16.07
N ARG A 346 -15.96 4.63 14.92
CA ARG A 346 -16.61 5.32 13.81
C ARG A 346 -17.49 4.35 13.03
N PRO A 347 -18.79 4.62 12.86
CA PRO A 347 -19.63 3.86 11.94
C PRO A 347 -19.05 3.95 10.54
N ALA A 348 -19.00 2.83 9.82
CA ALA A 348 -18.49 2.79 8.46
C ALA A 348 -19.38 1.92 7.55
N LYS A 349 -19.40 2.24 6.26
CA LYS A 349 -20.06 1.41 5.25
C LYS A 349 -19.47 0.00 5.20
N PHE A 350 -18.15 -0.09 5.38
CA PHE A 350 -17.40 -1.34 5.36
C PHE A 350 -17.32 -1.93 6.77
N ALA A 351 -17.92 -3.10 6.97
CA ALA A 351 -17.97 -3.78 8.27
C ALA A 351 -16.58 -4.03 8.87
N TYR A 352 -15.58 -4.35 8.04
CA TYR A 352 -14.20 -4.56 8.48
C TYR A 352 -13.50 -3.26 8.93
N VAL A 353 -13.95 -2.10 8.46
CA VAL A 353 -13.44 -0.80 8.92
C VAL A 353 -14.00 -0.48 10.31
N GLU A 354 -15.30 -0.74 10.54
CA GLU A 354 -15.92 -0.58 11.85
C GLU A 354 -15.30 -1.54 12.88
N ALA A 355 -14.97 -2.77 12.48
CA ALA A 355 -14.34 -3.77 13.32
C ALA A 355 -13.01 -3.31 13.93
N ILE A 356 -12.25 -2.45 13.25
CA ILE A 356 -10.97 -1.91 13.73
C ILE A 356 -11.10 -1.25 15.10
N GLY A 357 -12.10 -0.37 15.25
CA GLY A 357 -12.34 0.35 16.50
C GLY A 357 -12.79 -0.59 17.62
N HIS A 358 -13.69 -1.52 17.33
CA HIS A 358 -14.14 -2.55 18.30
C HIS A 358 -13.00 -3.45 18.76
N PHE A 359 -12.12 -3.86 17.84
CA PHE A 359 -10.93 -4.66 18.16
C PHE A 359 -9.98 -3.93 19.12
N ALA A 360 -9.59 -2.69 18.79
CA ALA A 360 -8.70 -1.91 19.66
C ALA A 360 -9.32 -1.67 21.05
N ARG A 361 -10.61 -1.36 21.10
CA ARG A 361 -11.33 -1.11 22.35
C ARG A 361 -11.48 -2.36 23.20
N ALA A 362 -11.79 -3.49 22.57
CA ALA A 362 -11.89 -4.79 23.28
C ALA A 362 -10.57 -5.18 23.95
N ILE A 363 -9.46 -5.12 23.19
CA ILE A 363 -8.13 -5.41 23.75
C ILE A 363 -7.79 -4.40 24.85
N GLY A 364 -8.04 -3.12 24.63
CA GLY A 364 -7.78 -2.06 25.62
C GLY A 364 -8.52 -2.31 26.93
N ALA A 365 -9.80 -2.63 26.87
CA ALA A 365 -10.62 -2.92 28.04
C ALA A 365 -10.14 -4.20 28.78
N ALA A 366 -9.91 -5.29 28.06
CA ALA A 366 -9.44 -6.55 28.63
C ALA A 366 -8.07 -6.38 29.31
N ARG A 367 -7.10 -5.72 28.64
CA ARG A 367 -5.76 -5.48 29.19
C ARG A 367 -5.73 -4.44 30.32
N SER A 368 -6.78 -3.63 30.45
CA SER A 368 -6.98 -2.72 31.59
C SER A 368 -7.73 -3.40 32.76
N GLY A 369 -7.88 -4.74 32.75
CA GLY A 369 -8.56 -5.49 33.80
C GLY A 369 -10.07 -5.30 33.81
N ARG A 370 -10.69 -4.92 32.71
CA ARG A 370 -12.13 -4.69 32.56
C ARG A 370 -12.73 -5.63 31.51
N PRO A 371 -12.90 -6.95 31.81
CA PRO A 371 -13.35 -7.91 30.78
C PRO A 371 -14.81 -7.68 30.33
N GLU A 372 -15.70 -7.16 31.20
CA GLU A 372 -17.12 -7.01 30.87
C GLU A 372 -17.37 -6.01 29.69
N PRO A 373 -16.82 -4.79 29.68
CA PRO A 373 -16.91 -3.93 28.50
C PRO A 373 -16.29 -4.57 27.25
N ALA A 374 -15.19 -5.32 27.38
CA ALA A 374 -14.54 -6.00 26.27
C ALA A 374 -15.45 -7.04 25.59
N LYS A 375 -16.27 -7.78 26.36
CA LYS A 375 -17.22 -8.77 25.84
C LYS A 375 -18.25 -8.15 24.90
N ALA A 376 -18.69 -6.93 25.18
CA ALA A 376 -19.62 -6.22 24.31
C ALA A 376 -19.00 -5.93 22.92
N ASP A 377 -17.72 -5.53 22.89
CA ASP A 377 -17.00 -5.32 21.63
C ASP A 377 -16.68 -6.63 20.91
N VAL A 378 -16.36 -7.71 21.62
CA VAL A 378 -16.21 -9.04 21.03
C VAL A 378 -17.51 -9.50 20.36
N ALA A 379 -18.67 -9.27 20.98
CA ALA A 379 -19.96 -9.57 20.36
C ALA A 379 -20.22 -8.74 19.10
N LYS A 380 -19.77 -7.48 19.07
CA LYS A 380 -19.83 -6.64 17.87
C LYS A 380 -18.92 -7.18 16.76
N LEU A 381 -17.70 -7.58 17.08
CA LEU A 381 -16.78 -8.21 16.11
C LEU A 381 -17.41 -9.48 15.49
N ALA A 382 -18.05 -10.33 16.31
CA ALA A 382 -18.75 -11.52 15.82
C ALA A 382 -19.89 -11.16 14.86
N ALA A 383 -20.70 -10.16 15.18
CA ALA A 383 -21.78 -9.70 14.30
C ALA A 383 -21.26 -9.10 12.97
N LEU A 384 -20.13 -8.36 13.02
CA LEU A 384 -19.49 -7.80 11.82
C LEU A 384 -18.86 -8.90 10.95
N HIS A 385 -18.26 -9.93 11.58
CA HIS A 385 -17.81 -11.14 10.89
C HIS A 385 -18.94 -11.83 10.14
N ASP A 386 -20.10 -12.06 10.80
CA ASP A 386 -21.25 -12.72 10.20
C ASP A 386 -21.79 -11.90 9.01
N LYS A 387 -21.87 -10.58 9.15
CA LYS A 387 -22.23 -9.67 8.05
C LYS A 387 -21.30 -9.79 6.83
N LEU A 388 -19.98 -9.91 7.05
CA LEU A 388 -19.02 -10.10 5.97
C LEU A 388 -19.15 -11.47 5.32
N ARG A 389 -19.42 -12.50 6.10
CA ARG A 389 -19.66 -13.86 5.61
C ARG A 389 -20.92 -13.92 4.74
N GLU A 390 -22.00 -13.29 5.14
CA GLU A 390 -23.25 -13.17 4.36
C GLU A 390 -23.01 -12.41 3.05
N ALA A 391 -22.17 -11.36 3.09
CA ALA A 391 -21.75 -10.63 1.90
C ALA A 391 -20.74 -11.39 1.01
N LYS A 392 -20.35 -12.62 1.40
CA LYS A 392 -19.34 -13.44 0.72
C LYS A 392 -17.96 -12.79 0.60
N ASP A 393 -17.64 -11.86 1.52
CA ASP A 393 -16.31 -11.26 1.61
C ASP A 393 -15.39 -12.16 2.46
N GLY A 394 -14.85 -13.19 1.83
CA GLY A 394 -14.07 -14.23 2.52
C GLY A 394 -12.79 -13.71 3.17
N TYR A 395 -12.12 -12.72 2.55
CA TYR A 395 -10.89 -12.17 3.10
C TYR A 395 -11.15 -11.35 4.37
N TRP A 396 -12.02 -10.34 4.30
CA TRP A 396 -12.29 -9.49 5.45
C TRP A 396 -13.05 -10.21 6.56
N SER A 397 -13.91 -11.18 6.22
CA SER A 397 -14.52 -12.09 7.19
C SER A 397 -13.44 -12.80 8.01
N GLN A 398 -12.42 -13.37 7.37
CA GLN A 398 -11.31 -14.04 8.06
C GLN A 398 -10.50 -13.06 8.93
N GLN A 399 -10.22 -11.84 8.44
CA GLN A 399 -9.48 -10.85 9.23
C GLN A 399 -10.23 -10.41 10.49
N VAL A 400 -11.55 -10.21 10.39
CA VAL A 400 -12.40 -9.85 11.54
C VAL A 400 -12.56 -11.01 12.53
N ASP A 401 -12.61 -12.25 12.03
CA ASP A 401 -12.60 -13.44 12.89
C ASP A 401 -11.31 -13.56 13.71
N ILE A 402 -10.15 -13.34 13.07
CA ILE A 402 -8.85 -13.31 13.76
C ILE A 402 -8.85 -12.22 14.85
N GLN A 403 -9.35 -11.02 14.54
CA GLN A 403 -9.47 -9.94 15.53
C GLN A 403 -10.39 -10.32 16.69
N ALA A 404 -11.53 -10.97 16.41
CA ALA A 404 -12.46 -11.44 17.43
C ALA A 404 -11.82 -12.50 18.33
N GLN A 405 -11.07 -13.44 17.77
CA GLN A 405 -10.34 -14.46 18.53
C GLN A 405 -9.26 -13.84 19.42
N ILE A 406 -8.47 -12.88 18.90
CA ILE A 406 -7.46 -12.16 19.70
C ILE A 406 -8.12 -11.44 20.87
N ALA A 407 -9.20 -10.69 20.61
CA ALA A 407 -9.93 -9.97 21.66
C ALA A 407 -10.52 -10.93 22.70
N SER A 408 -11.13 -12.04 22.26
CA SER A 408 -11.65 -13.11 23.15
C SER A 408 -10.55 -13.73 24.02
N GLY A 409 -9.39 -13.99 23.45
CA GLY A 409 -8.24 -14.51 24.19
C GLY A 409 -7.80 -13.57 25.31
N TRP A 410 -7.75 -12.24 25.07
CA TRP A 410 -7.42 -11.28 26.12
C TRP A 410 -8.53 -11.12 27.14
N VAL A 411 -9.81 -11.31 26.80
CA VAL A 411 -10.93 -11.39 27.76
C VAL A 411 -10.75 -12.61 28.68
N LEU A 412 -10.50 -13.78 28.11
CA LEU A 412 -10.23 -15.00 28.88
C LEU A 412 -9.03 -14.84 29.82
N PHE A 413 -7.98 -14.17 29.35
CA PHE A 413 -6.81 -13.87 30.16
C PHE A 413 -7.16 -12.97 31.36
N ALA A 414 -7.95 -11.91 31.13
CA ALA A 414 -8.43 -11.03 32.21
C ALA A 414 -9.34 -11.76 33.20
N GLU A 415 -10.06 -12.80 32.76
CA GLU A 415 -10.85 -13.70 33.61
C GLU A 415 -10.00 -14.80 34.30
N GLN A 416 -8.68 -14.78 34.13
CA GLN A 416 -7.72 -15.76 34.65
C GLN A 416 -7.87 -17.18 34.07
N LYS A 417 -8.56 -17.33 32.93
CA LYS A 417 -8.69 -18.58 32.17
C LYS A 417 -7.50 -18.75 31.22
N TYR A 418 -6.31 -18.87 31.81
CA TYR A 418 -5.04 -18.71 31.08
C TYR A 418 -4.81 -19.76 30.00
N ASP A 419 -5.11 -21.02 30.25
CA ASP A 419 -4.88 -22.10 29.27
C ASP A 419 -5.79 -21.95 28.05
N GLU A 420 -7.06 -21.59 28.28
CA GLU A 420 -8.01 -21.29 27.21
C GLU A 420 -7.55 -20.04 26.40
N ALA A 421 -7.10 -18.98 27.08
CA ALA A 421 -6.60 -17.77 26.47
C ALA A 421 -5.39 -18.05 25.54
N LEU A 422 -4.41 -18.81 26.02
CA LEU A 422 -3.25 -19.21 25.24
C LEU A 422 -3.64 -20.04 24.02
N LYS A 423 -4.58 -20.98 24.18
CA LYS A 423 -5.07 -21.81 23.07
C LYS A 423 -5.74 -20.95 21.98
N VAL A 424 -6.60 -20.01 22.37
CA VAL A 424 -7.31 -19.13 21.43
C VAL A 424 -6.33 -18.20 20.72
N LEU A 425 -5.39 -17.58 21.44
CA LEU A 425 -4.40 -16.69 20.80
C LEU A 425 -3.44 -17.43 19.88
N SER A 426 -3.01 -18.64 20.24
CA SER A 426 -2.19 -19.48 19.37
C SER A 426 -2.91 -19.78 18.06
N ALA A 427 -4.20 -20.15 18.11
CA ALA A 427 -5.00 -20.43 16.94
C ALA A 427 -5.19 -19.18 16.06
N ALA A 428 -5.43 -18.02 16.66
CA ALA A 428 -5.52 -16.74 15.94
C ALA A 428 -4.20 -16.38 15.24
N ALA A 429 -3.06 -16.57 15.92
CA ALA A 429 -1.74 -16.34 15.35
C ALA A 429 -1.45 -17.27 14.16
N ASP A 430 -1.77 -18.55 14.28
CA ASP A 430 -1.61 -19.54 13.21
C ASP A 430 -2.55 -19.27 12.01
N ALA A 431 -3.73 -18.70 12.27
CA ALA A 431 -4.66 -18.27 11.22
C ALA A 431 -4.13 -17.03 10.49
N GLU A 432 -3.64 -16.00 11.21
CA GLU A 432 -3.06 -14.79 10.62
C GLU A 432 -1.80 -15.09 9.80
N ASP A 433 -0.95 -16.01 10.25
CA ASP A 433 0.26 -16.39 9.52
C ASP A 433 -0.02 -17.03 8.16
N LYS A 434 -1.20 -17.60 7.98
CA LYS A 434 -1.66 -18.17 6.70
C LYS A 434 -2.22 -17.12 5.75
N THR A 435 -2.39 -15.87 6.18
CA THR A 435 -2.92 -14.78 5.37
C THR A 435 -1.83 -13.79 4.95
N GLU A 436 -2.16 -12.91 4.01
CA GLU A 436 -1.38 -11.73 3.67
C GLU A 436 -2.16 -10.46 3.98
N LYS A 437 -1.47 -9.34 4.23
CA LYS A 437 -2.16 -8.05 4.42
C LYS A 437 -2.85 -7.60 3.14
N ALA A 438 -3.97 -6.92 3.25
CA ALA A 438 -4.56 -6.20 2.14
C ALA A 438 -3.68 -5.00 1.74
N THR A 439 -3.75 -4.59 0.47
CA THR A 439 -2.97 -3.45 -0.04
C THR A 439 -3.34 -2.12 0.63
N VAL A 440 -4.55 -2.01 1.17
CA VAL A 440 -5.02 -0.79 1.86
C VAL A 440 -4.32 -0.52 3.19
N THR A 441 -3.67 -1.51 3.79
CA THR A 441 -3.04 -1.37 5.11
C THR A 441 -1.51 -1.51 5.04
N PRO A 442 -0.73 -0.74 5.81
CA PRO A 442 0.70 -0.95 5.96
C PRO A 442 1.05 -2.28 6.64
N GLY A 443 0.17 -2.78 7.51
CA GLY A 443 0.32 -4.02 8.27
C GLY A 443 -0.89 -4.27 9.15
N PRO A 444 -0.94 -5.40 9.88
CA PRO A 444 -1.98 -5.63 10.88
C PRO A 444 -1.98 -4.52 11.94
N LEU A 445 -3.11 -4.28 12.60
CA LEU A 445 -3.18 -3.32 13.72
C LEU A 445 -2.22 -3.70 14.84
N ALA A 446 -2.22 -4.96 15.20
CA ALA A 446 -1.23 -5.60 16.06
C ALA A 446 -1.14 -7.06 15.61
N PRO A 447 0.04 -7.55 15.22
CA PRO A 447 0.18 -8.94 14.79
C PRO A 447 -0.26 -9.91 15.86
N ALA A 448 -1.09 -10.89 15.48
CA ALA A 448 -1.63 -11.88 16.41
C ALA A 448 -0.51 -12.65 17.13
N ARG A 449 0.56 -13.00 16.43
CA ARG A 449 1.71 -13.70 16.99
C ARG A 449 2.51 -12.83 17.97
N GLU A 450 2.59 -11.51 17.76
CA GLU A 450 3.19 -10.57 18.71
C GLU A 450 2.39 -10.49 20.01
N LEU A 451 1.06 -10.43 19.90
CA LEU A 451 0.16 -10.42 21.05
C LEU A 451 0.17 -11.77 21.79
N TYR A 452 0.31 -12.89 21.08
CA TYR A 452 0.50 -14.20 21.66
C TYR A 452 1.83 -14.27 22.43
N GLY A 453 2.92 -13.77 21.83
CA GLY A 453 4.22 -13.67 22.49
C GLY A 453 4.16 -12.84 23.78
N ALA A 454 3.42 -11.74 23.77
CA ALA A 454 3.22 -10.91 24.96
C ALA A 454 2.47 -11.68 26.06
N MET A 455 1.42 -12.43 25.72
CA MET A 455 0.68 -13.26 26.68
C MET A 455 1.53 -14.38 27.27
N LEU A 456 2.32 -15.07 26.45
CA LEU A 456 3.27 -16.10 26.88
C LEU A 456 4.30 -15.52 27.88
N LEU A 457 4.82 -14.33 27.57
CA LEU A 457 5.80 -13.66 28.44
C LEU A 457 5.20 -13.26 29.80
N GLU A 458 3.95 -12.82 29.82
CA GLU A 458 3.21 -12.52 31.05
C GLU A 458 2.97 -13.79 31.87
N ARG A 459 2.79 -14.95 31.24
CA ARG A 459 2.63 -16.24 31.91
C ARG A 459 3.96 -16.91 32.33
N GLY A 460 5.10 -16.29 32.02
CA GLY A 460 6.42 -16.86 32.34
C GLY A 460 6.89 -17.95 31.36
N LEU A 461 6.17 -18.20 30.27
CA LEU A 461 6.54 -19.11 29.19
C LEU A 461 7.54 -18.42 28.26
N VAL A 462 8.74 -18.16 28.80
CA VAL A 462 9.69 -17.19 28.21
C VAL A 462 10.32 -17.69 26.92
N ARG A 463 10.59 -19.02 26.82
CA ARG A 463 11.19 -19.61 25.63
C ARG A 463 10.20 -19.55 24.44
N GLU A 464 8.97 -19.91 24.70
CA GLU A 464 7.88 -19.86 23.73
C GLU A 464 7.56 -18.42 23.30
N ALA A 465 7.64 -17.47 24.24
CA ALA A 465 7.48 -16.05 23.96
C ALA A 465 8.56 -15.55 22.99
N LEU A 466 9.84 -15.92 23.21
CA LEU A 466 10.93 -15.55 22.32
C LEU A 466 10.69 -16.09 20.90
N VAL A 467 10.29 -17.34 20.76
CA VAL A 467 9.96 -17.96 19.46
C VAL A 467 8.81 -17.20 18.77
N ALA A 468 7.77 -16.80 19.52
CA ALA A 468 6.64 -16.05 18.96
C ALA A 468 7.07 -14.65 18.46
N PHE A 469 7.88 -13.92 19.22
CA PHE A 469 8.39 -12.61 18.79
C PHE A 469 9.34 -12.73 17.60
N GLU A 470 10.23 -13.72 17.57
CA GLU A 470 11.10 -13.98 16.43
C GLU A 470 10.30 -14.35 15.17
N GLY A 471 9.22 -15.13 15.31
CA GLY A 471 8.28 -15.42 14.23
C GLY A 471 7.59 -14.15 13.68
N THR A 472 7.19 -13.23 14.57
CA THR A 472 6.68 -11.92 14.15
C THR A 472 7.75 -11.13 13.37
N LEU A 473 8.97 -11.06 13.90
CA LEU A 473 10.05 -10.29 13.27
C LEU A 473 10.52 -10.87 11.92
N ALA A 474 10.31 -12.15 11.67
CA ALA A 474 10.57 -12.78 10.38
C ALA A 474 9.56 -12.30 9.31
N LYS A 475 8.30 -12.05 9.69
CA LYS A 475 7.22 -11.60 8.80
C LYS A 475 7.13 -10.07 8.72
N GLU A 476 7.34 -9.39 9.85
CA GLU A 476 7.26 -7.93 10.04
C GLU A 476 8.60 -7.42 10.63
N PRO A 477 9.65 -7.29 9.82
CA PRO A 477 10.97 -6.89 10.30
C PRO A 477 10.98 -5.51 10.97
N ASN A 478 11.82 -5.36 11.98
CA ASN A 478 12.03 -4.08 12.68
C ASN A 478 10.77 -3.50 13.33
N ARG A 479 9.78 -4.32 13.72
CA ARG A 479 8.69 -3.85 14.57
C ARG A 479 9.20 -3.56 15.97
N LEU A 480 8.91 -2.35 16.49
CA LEU A 480 9.40 -1.89 17.79
C LEU A 480 8.95 -2.83 18.93
N ARG A 481 7.66 -3.18 18.97
CA ARG A 481 7.11 -4.08 20.00
C ARG A 481 7.64 -5.50 19.87
N GLY A 482 7.80 -6.00 18.65
CA GLY A 482 8.39 -7.31 18.38
C GLY A 482 9.84 -7.39 18.88
N LEU A 483 10.66 -6.38 18.55
CA LEU A 483 12.04 -6.26 19.04
C LEU A 483 12.11 -6.17 20.57
N ALA A 484 11.26 -5.35 21.18
CA ALA A 484 11.23 -5.17 22.62
C ALA A 484 10.79 -6.44 23.36
N GLY A 485 9.78 -7.15 22.83
CA GLY A 485 9.33 -8.43 23.36
C GLY A 485 10.42 -9.50 23.28
N ALA A 486 11.10 -9.60 22.14
CA ALA A 486 12.23 -10.53 21.96
C ALA A 486 13.41 -10.19 22.88
N ALA A 487 13.76 -8.91 23.04
CA ALA A 487 14.79 -8.46 23.96
C ALA A 487 14.47 -8.90 25.41
N LYS A 488 13.26 -8.57 25.89
CA LYS A 488 12.82 -8.92 27.23
C LYS A 488 12.78 -10.43 27.48
N ALA A 489 12.38 -11.22 26.48
CA ALA A 489 12.39 -12.68 26.57
C ALA A 489 13.84 -13.21 26.65
N ALA A 490 14.75 -12.71 25.80
CA ALA A 490 16.17 -13.09 25.83
C ALA A 490 16.85 -12.72 27.15
N GLU A 491 16.57 -11.54 27.73
CA GLU A 491 17.05 -11.14 29.06
C GLU A 491 16.61 -12.13 30.14
N ARG A 492 15.32 -12.51 30.16
CA ARG A 492 14.78 -13.47 31.16
C ARG A 492 15.36 -14.87 30.99
N LEU A 493 15.80 -15.26 29.80
CA LEU A 493 16.50 -16.52 29.54
C LEU A 493 17.98 -16.45 29.88
N GLY A 494 18.52 -15.27 30.23
CA GLY A 494 19.95 -15.06 30.46
C GLY A 494 20.81 -14.99 29.20
N ASP A 495 20.19 -14.95 28.02
CA ASP A 495 20.90 -14.79 26.72
C ASP A 495 21.22 -13.32 26.48
N LYS A 496 22.27 -12.85 27.18
CA LYS A 496 22.72 -11.45 27.12
C LYS A 496 23.15 -11.02 25.70
N ALA A 497 23.70 -11.92 24.92
CA ALA A 497 24.17 -11.59 23.56
C ALA A 497 22.98 -11.31 22.63
N LYS A 498 21.95 -12.17 22.67
CA LYS A 498 20.72 -12.00 21.90
C LYS A 498 19.94 -10.76 22.35
N ALA A 499 19.80 -10.55 23.66
CA ALA A 499 19.16 -9.36 24.23
C ALA A 499 19.85 -8.07 23.76
N ARG A 500 21.20 -8.01 23.81
CA ARG A 500 21.99 -6.90 23.31
C ARG A 500 21.70 -6.61 21.84
N GLY A 501 21.70 -7.63 20.99
CA GLY A 501 21.43 -7.45 19.56
C GLY A 501 20.03 -6.85 19.26
N TYR A 502 19.00 -7.21 20.04
CA TYR A 502 17.68 -6.60 19.90
C TYR A 502 17.64 -5.16 20.40
N HIS A 503 18.28 -4.86 21.53
CA HIS A 503 18.36 -3.49 22.05
C HIS A 503 19.15 -2.56 21.13
N GLU A 504 20.23 -3.03 20.54
CA GLU A 504 21.00 -2.28 19.53
C GLU A 504 20.16 -1.96 18.30
N LYS A 505 19.36 -2.94 17.80
CA LYS A 505 18.40 -2.71 16.70
C LYS A 505 17.35 -1.65 17.06
N ILE A 506 16.78 -1.71 18.27
CA ILE A 506 15.82 -0.69 18.75
C ILE A 506 16.48 0.69 18.69
N LEU A 507 17.65 0.89 19.31
CA LEU A 507 18.29 2.20 19.36
C LEU A 507 18.75 2.70 17.98
N ALA A 508 19.23 1.82 17.10
CA ALA A 508 19.56 2.18 15.72
C ALA A 508 18.33 2.67 14.94
N MET A 509 17.18 2.05 15.18
CA MET A 509 15.92 2.39 14.53
C MET A 509 15.33 3.69 15.05
N VAL A 510 15.20 3.84 16.38
CA VAL A 510 14.55 5.02 17.00
C VAL A 510 15.46 6.25 17.01
N GLY A 511 16.79 6.08 16.97
CA GLY A 511 17.76 7.17 16.98
C GLY A 511 17.59 8.06 18.21
N ASP A 512 17.54 9.38 17.98
CA ASP A 512 17.41 10.41 19.02
C ASP A 512 15.95 10.65 19.46
N SER A 513 15.06 9.68 19.26
CA SER A 513 13.66 9.79 19.74
C SER A 513 13.63 10.10 21.24
N ASP A 514 12.84 11.08 21.63
CA ASP A 514 12.56 11.47 23.01
C ASP A 514 11.33 10.75 23.60
N SER A 515 10.80 9.76 22.89
CA SER A 515 9.63 9.01 23.30
C SER A 515 9.78 8.42 24.70
N PRO A 516 8.79 8.60 25.56
CA PRO A 516 8.79 8.05 26.94
C PRO A 516 8.46 6.55 26.97
N ARG A 517 8.39 5.87 25.84
CA ARG A 517 8.04 4.45 25.80
C ARG A 517 9.01 3.61 26.60
N PRO A 518 8.49 2.70 27.48
CA PRO A 518 9.31 1.92 28.39
C PRO A 518 10.30 1.01 27.66
N GLU A 519 9.97 0.51 26.49
CA GLU A 519 10.86 -0.35 25.68
C GLU A 519 12.09 0.39 25.17
N ILE A 520 11.99 1.67 24.83
CA ILE A 520 13.12 2.51 24.41
C ILE A 520 14.00 2.86 25.62
N ALA A 521 13.36 3.18 26.76
CA ALA A 521 14.07 3.42 28.00
C ALA A 521 14.84 2.18 28.46
N ALA A 522 14.23 0.98 28.36
CA ALA A 522 14.87 -0.30 28.70
C ALA A 522 16.09 -0.56 27.79
N ALA A 523 15.96 -0.35 26.48
CA ALA A 523 17.09 -0.51 25.54
C ALA A 523 18.27 0.41 25.89
N ARG A 524 17.99 1.69 26.19
CA ARG A 524 19.03 2.65 26.64
C ARG A 524 19.68 2.22 27.95
N ALA A 525 18.91 1.68 28.91
CA ALA A 525 19.44 1.23 30.19
C ALA A 525 20.29 -0.03 30.06
N PHE A 526 19.92 -0.97 29.23
CA PHE A 526 20.64 -2.24 29.01
C PHE A 526 22.01 -2.04 28.33
N LEU A 527 22.12 -1.07 27.45
CA LEU A 527 23.34 -0.82 26.65
C LEU A 527 24.31 0.17 27.32
N LYS A 528 23.95 0.80 28.44
CA LYS A 528 24.86 1.56 29.30
C LYS A 528 25.77 0.65 30.09
#